data_323d0841400fa8488451e8381035bc80
#
_entry.id   323d0841400fa8488451e8381035bc80
#
_cell.length_a   1.000
_cell.length_b   1.000
_cell.length_c   1.000
_cell.angle_alpha   90.00
_cell.angle_beta   90.00
_cell.angle_gamma   90.00
#
_symmetry.space_group_name_H-M   'P 1'
#
loop_
_entity.id
_entity.type
_entity.pdbx_description
1 polymer ?
#
loop_
_entity_poly.entity_id
_entity_poly.type
_entity_poly.pdbx_seq_one_letter_code
_entity_poly.pdbx_strand_id
1 'polypeptide(L)'
;MDKLFIKSEDLLKDSFQLAWKVYMSGFEPNYIVGVWRGGAPIGIAVQEFLSYLGIQSDHVAIRTSYYSGIDEKKESVQVYGLNYVIRQLESDDRLLIVDDVHDTGHSIQQIISDLRSACKKNTPEIRVAAPYFKPDKNLTDNVPEYYLHETNKWLVFPHELDGLSIEEIEINKPELRDLISNIKNKV
;
A
#
# COMPACT_ATOMS: atom_id res chain seq x y z
N MET A 1 -12.11 18.08 8.51
CA MET A 1 -10.76 17.50 8.34
C MET A 1 -10.25 17.89 6.96
N ASP A 2 -9.03 18.38 6.86
CA ASP A 2 -8.46 18.83 5.56
C ASP A 2 -8.12 17.59 4.71
N LYS A 3 -8.80 17.45 3.54
CA LYS A 3 -8.63 16.35 2.60
C LYS A 3 -7.63 16.76 1.51
N LEU A 4 -6.71 15.84 1.17
CA LEU A 4 -5.80 15.99 0.03
C LEU A 4 -6.18 14.97 -1.04
N PHE A 5 -6.73 15.44 -2.13
CA PHE A 5 -7.10 14.61 -3.28
C PHE A 5 -5.89 14.36 -4.17
N ILE A 6 -5.55 13.09 -4.36
CA ILE A 6 -4.44 12.65 -5.20
C ILE A 6 -4.96 12.39 -6.61
N LYS A 7 -4.32 12.95 -7.62
CA LYS A 7 -4.66 12.69 -9.02
C LYS A 7 -4.05 11.37 -9.51
N SER A 8 -4.70 10.72 -10.46
CA SER A 8 -4.26 9.44 -11.02
C SER A 8 -2.85 9.53 -11.64
N GLU A 9 -2.59 10.59 -12.38
CA GLU A 9 -1.29 10.85 -13.03
C GLU A 9 -0.17 11.11 -12.02
N ASP A 10 -0.47 11.84 -10.92
CA ASP A 10 0.49 12.10 -9.86
C ASP A 10 0.81 10.79 -9.09
N LEU A 11 -0.20 9.98 -8.77
CA LEU A 11 0.01 8.69 -8.10
C LEU A 11 0.86 7.74 -8.95
N LEU A 12 0.59 7.67 -10.26
CA LEU A 12 1.38 6.82 -11.17
C LEU A 12 2.83 7.29 -11.26
N LYS A 13 3.05 8.61 -11.37
CA LYS A 13 4.38 9.20 -11.37
C LYS A 13 5.12 8.92 -10.07
N ASP A 14 4.45 9.11 -8.94
CA ASP A 14 5.01 8.83 -7.61
C ASP A 14 5.36 7.34 -7.47
N SER A 15 4.53 6.43 -8.01
CA SER A 15 4.82 5.00 -7.99
C SER A 15 6.11 4.66 -8.74
N PHE A 16 6.35 5.27 -9.89
CA PHE A 16 7.62 5.10 -10.63
C PHE A 16 8.80 5.74 -9.90
N GLN A 17 8.62 6.91 -9.27
CA GLN A 17 9.67 7.53 -8.45
C GLN A 17 10.01 6.68 -7.22
N LEU A 18 9.01 6.04 -6.62
CA LEU A 18 9.20 5.11 -5.51
C LEU A 18 10.03 3.90 -5.95
N ALA A 19 9.69 3.30 -7.11
CA ALA A 19 10.47 2.22 -7.70
C ALA A 19 11.91 2.63 -8.02
N TRP A 20 12.10 3.85 -8.52
CA TRP A 20 13.44 4.41 -8.74
C TRP A 20 14.26 4.53 -7.45
N LYS A 21 13.63 4.94 -6.33
CA LYS A 21 14.30 4.94 -5.01
C LYS A 21 14.73 3.55 -4.58
N VAL A 22 13.88 2.54 -4.79
CA VAL A 22 14.19 1.13 -4.50
C VAL A 22 15.41 0.70 -5.33
N TYR A 23 15.38 0.93 -6.65
CA TYR A 23 16.48 0.61 -7.56
C TYR A 23 17.80 1.26 -7.16
N MET A 24 17.79 2.57 -6.88
CA MET A 24 18.98 3.34 -6.51
C MET A 24 19.57 2.91 -5.16
N SER A 25 18.82 2.25 -4.31
CA SER A 25 19.32 1.71 -3.04
C SER A 25 20.10 0.41 -3.19
N GLY A 26 20.10 -0.20 -4.38
CA GLY A 26 20.67 -1.52 -4.63
C GLY A 26 19.84 -2.68 -4.07
N PHE A 27 18.61 -2.40 -3.59
CA PHE A 27 17.69 -3.45 -3.16
C PHE A 27 16.96 -4.02 -4.38
N GLU A 28 17.21 -5.29 -4.65
CA GLU A 28 16.62 -6.04 -5.77
C GLU A 28 15.63 -7.06 -5.21
N PRO A 29 14.33 -6.74 -5.09
CA PRO A 29 13.36 -7.65 -4.51
C PRO A 29 13.10 -8.87 -5.41
N ASN A 30 13.14 -10.06 -4.83
CA ASN A 30 12.69 -11.30 -5.47
C ASN A 30 11.16 -11.40 -5.43
N TYR A 31 10.55 -10.77 -4.42
CA TYR A 31 9.10 -10.77 -4.21
C TYR A 31 8.58 -9.37 -3.92
N ILE A 32 7.44 -9.04 -4.53
CA ILE A 32 6.70 -7.79 -4.28
C ILE A 32 5.31 -8.14 -3.78
N VAL A 33 4.95 -7.60 -2.62
CA VAL A 33 3.63 -7.78 -2.00
C VAL A 33 2.90 -6.45 -1.99
N GLY A 34 1.86 -6.31 -2.82
CA GLY A 34 0.96 -5.15 -2.80
C GLY A 34 -0.14 -5.32 -1.76
N VAL A 35 -0.31 -4.34 -0.88
CA VAL A 35 -1.37 -4.38 0.13
C VAL A 35 -2.68 -3.91 -0.50
N TRP A 36 -3.66 -4.79 -0.57
CA TRP A 36 -4.99 -4.47 -1.06
C TRP A 36 -5.73 -3.61 -0.04
N ARG A 37 -6.31 -2.47 -0.42
CA ARG A 37 -6.67 -2.03 -1.78
C ARG A 37 -5.64 -1.06 -2.36
N GLY A 38 -5.26 -0.02 -1.63
CA GLY A 38 -4.53 1.14 -2.14
C GLY A 38 -3.11 0.84 -2.60
N GLY A 39 -2.41 -0.09 -1.94
CA GLY A 39 -1.08 -0.52 -2.35
C GLY A 39 -1.05 -1.34 -3.64
N ALA A 40 -2.18 -1.92 -4.10
CA ALA A 40 -2.19 -2.76 -5.31
C ALA A 40 -1.83 -1.98 -6.60
N PRO A 41 -2.47 -0.84 -6.94
CA PRO A 41 -2.10 -0.09 -8.14
C PRO A 41 -0.66 0.44 -8.10
N ILE A 42 -0.16 0.81 -6.92
CA ILE A 42 1.22 1.26 -6.73
C ILE A 42 2.18 0.08 -6.91
N GLY A 43 1.87 -1.07 -6.32
CA GLY A 43 2.65 -2.29 -6.43
C GLY A 43 2.82 -2.76 -7.89
N ILE A 44 1.75 -2.66 -8.70
CA ILE A 44 1.81 -2.93 -10.14
C ILE A 44 2.80 -1.99 -10.83
N ALA A 45 2.70 -0.68 -10.62
CA ALA A 45 3.58 0.29 -11.27
C ALA A 45 5.04 0.15 -10.80
N VAL A 46 5.26 -0.15 -9.51
CA VAL A 46 6.60 -0.42 -8.95
C VAL A 46 7.21 -1.66 -9.60
N GLN A 47 6.45 -2.75 -9.67
CA GLN A 47 6.90 -4.00 -10.28
C GLN A 47 7.24 -3.81 -11.76
N GLU A 48 6.38 -3.17 -12.53
CA GLU A 48 6.60 -2.89 -13.95
C GLU A 48 7.88 -2.07 -14.18
N PHE A 49 8.09 -1.03 -13.37
CA PHE A 49 9.27 -0.18 -13.51
C PHE A 49 10.57 -0.91 -13.12
N LEU A 50 10.55 -1.70 -12.04
CA LEU A 50 11.70 -2.52 -11.64
C LEU A 50 12.02 -3.58 -12.69
N SER A 51 10.99 -4.22 -13.27
CA SER A 51 11.14 -5.18 -14.37
C SER A 51 11.76 -4.53 -15.61
N TYR A 52 11.34 -3.31 -15.98
CA TYR A 52 11.96 -2.53 -17.05
C TYR A 52 13.44 -2.25 -16.81
N LEU A 53 13.84 -2.07 -15.55
CA LEU A 53 15.23 -1.88 -15.14
C LEU A 53 16.02 -3.19 -14.99
N GLY A 54 15.41 -4.34 -15.33
CA GLY A 54 16.07 -5.65 -15.31
C GLY A 54 15.91 -6.45 -14.00
N ILE A 55 15.20 -5.92 -12.99
CA ILE A 55 14.92 -6.65 -11.76
C ILE A 55 13.65 -7.48 -11.93
N GLN A 56 13.80 -8.80 -11.95
CA GLN A 56 12.68 -9.74 -12.05
C GLN A 56 12.21 -10.15 -10.66
N SER A 57 10.90 -9.99 -10.39
CA SER A 57 10.29 -10.34 -9.11
C SER A 57 8.97 -11.07 -9.31
N ASP A 58 8.69 -12.03 -8.47
CA ASP A 58 7.34 -12.57 -8.31
C ASP A 58 6.49 -11.60 -7.47
N HIS A 59 5.17 -11.60 -7.65
CA HIS A 59 4.32 -10.59 -7.03
C HIS A 59 2.95 -11.17 -6.65
N VAL A 60 2.37 -10.59 -5.59
CA VAL A 60 1.05 -10.96 -5.10
C VAL A 60 0.38 -9.78 -4.40
N ALA A 61 -0.95 -9.72 -4.50
CA ALA A 61 -1.74 -8.82 -3.66
C ALA A 61 -2.23 -9.57 -2.41
N ILE A 62 -2.08 -8.94 -1.25
CA ILE A 62 -2.59 -9.44 0.04
C ILE A 62 -3.61 -8.45 0.60
N ARG A 63 -4.45 -8.90 1.53
CA ARG A 63 -5.43 -8.04 2.18
C ARG A 63 -5.20 -7.99 3.68
N THR A 64 -5.28 -6.77 4.24
CA THR A 64 -5.41 -6.56 5.69
C THR A 64 -6.84 -6.16 6.04
N SER A 65 -7.32 -6.55 7.21
CA SER A 65 -8.57 -6.07 7.77
C SER A 65 -8.45 -5.88 9.28
N TYR A 66 -9.03 -4.80 9.78
CA TYR A 66 -9.21 -4.61 11.21
C TYR A 66 -10.37 -5.46 11.69
N TYR A 67 -10.15 -6.21 12.73
CA TYR A 67 -11.18 -7.00 13.39
C TYR A 67 -11.47 -6.39 14.75
N SER A 68 -12.67 -5.82 14.93
CA SER A 68 -13.23 -5.49 16.22
C SER A 68 -13.91 -6.74 16.76
N GLY A 69 -13.24 -7.47 17.66
CA GLY A 69 -13.83 -8.62 18.33
C GLY A 69 -15.01 -8.20 19.22
N ILE A 70 -15.85 -9.17 19.59
CA ILE A 70 -17.00 -8.98 20.50
C ILE A 70 -16.57 -8.43 21.87
N ASP A 71 -15.31 -8.59 22.25
CA ASP A 71 -14.67 -7.92 23.39
C ASP A 71 -13.89 -6.70 22.91
N GLU A 72 -14.41 -5.51 23.12
CA GLU A 72 -13.96 -4.18 22.66
C GLU A 72 -12.51 -3.78 23.05
N LYS A 73 -11.64 -4.68 23.49
CA LYS A 73 -10.34 -4.34 24.10
C LYS A 73 -9.10 -4.63 23.24
N LYS A 74 -9.22 -5.24 22.05
CA LYS A 74 -8.07 -5.40 21.14
C LYS A 74 -8.52 -5.32 19.68
N GLU A 75 -8.24 -4.20 19.03
CA GLU A 75 -8.20 -4.14 17.59
C GLU A 75 -7.05 -5.03 17.11
N SER A 76 -7.36 -6.10 16.40
CA SER A 76 -6.36 -6.96 15.79
C SER A 76 -6.42 -6.81 14.27
N VAL A 77 -5.25 -6.71 13.65
CA VAL A 77 -5.14 -6.75 12.19
C VAL A 77 -5.03 -8.21 11.76
N GLN A 78 -5.87 -8.61 10.82
CA GLN A 78 -5.76 -9.92 10.15
C GLN A 78 -5.21 -9.76 8.75
N VAL A 79 -4.34 -10.67 8.34
CA VAL A 79 -3.68 -10.68 7.01
C VAL A 79 -4.13 -11.90 6.23
N TYR A 80 -4.54 -11.69 4.98
CA TYR A 80 -5.00 -12.75 4.08
C TYR A 80 -4.17 -12.74 2.80
N GLY A 81 -3.85 -13.95 2.29
CA GLY A 81 -3.15 -14.12 1.02
C GLY A 81 -1.64 -14.35 1.12
N LEU A 82 -1.04 -14.28 2.31
CA LEU A 82 0.41 -14.50 2.49
C LEU A 82 0.88 -15.95 2.22
N ASN A 83 -0.02 -16.93 2.25
CA ASN A 83 0.35 -18.35 2.14
C ASN A 83 1.12 -18.70 0.86
N TYR A 84 0.85 -17.98 -0.24
CA TYR A 84 1.59 -18.19 -1.49
C TYR A 84 3.06 -17.83 -1.32
N VAL A 85 3.32 -16.61 -0.83
CA VAL A 85 4.69 -16.10 -0.64
C VAL A 85 5.43 -16.91 0.43
N ILE A 86 4.80 -17.17 1.58
CA ILE A 86 5.40 -17.93 2.69
C ILE A 86 5.97 -19.29 2.24
N ARG A 87 5.31 -19.95 1.28
CA ARG A 87 5.77 -21.26 0.78
C ARG A 87 6.99 -21.19 -0.13
N GLN A 88 7.31 -20.02 -0.64
CA GLN A 88 8.35 -19.80 -1.63
C GLN A 88 9.59 -19.16 -1.03
N LEU A 89 9.42 -18.38 0.06
CA LEU A 89 10.47 -17.57 0.65
C LEU A 89 11.59 -18.39 1.29
N GLU A 90 12.82 -17.99 0.98
CA GLU A 90 14.03 -18.45 1.61
C GLU A 90 14.77 -17.28 2.28
N SER A 91 15.75 -17.59 3.14
CA SER A 91 16.44 -16.60 3.96
C SER A 91 17.29 -15.59 3.20
N ASP A 92 17.70 -15.89 1.98
CA ASP A 92 18.47 -15.04 1.09
C ASP A 92 17.62 -14.24 0.10
N ASP A 93 16.30 -14.43 0.14
CA ASP A 93 15.35 -13.61 -0.62
C ASP A 93 15.21 -12.20 -0.07
N ARG A 94 14.67 -11.32 -0.91
CA ARG A 94 14.33 -9.94 -0.61
C ARG A 94 12.87 -9.69 -0.96
N LEU A 95 12.11 -9.23 0.02
CA LEU A 95 10.68 -8.98 -0.11
C LEU A 95 10.39 -7.49 0.06
N LEU A 96 9.72 -6.89 -0.92
CA LEU A 96 9.23 -5.52 -0.88
C LEU A 96 7.73 -5.52 -0.60
N ILE A 97 7.32 -4.91 0.51
CA ILE A 97 5.91 -4.63 0.80
C ILE A 97 5.58 -3.25 0.27
N VAL A 98 4.54 -3.14 -0.55
CA VAL A 98 4.09 -1.87 -1.16
C VAL A 98 2.69 -1.54 -0.68
N ASP A 99 2.52 -0.35 -0.09
CA ASP A 99 1.23 0.20 0.33
C ASP A 99 1.05 1.61 -0.22
N ASP A 100 -0.15 2.19 -0.11
CA ASP A 100 -0.44 3.56 -0.56
C ASP A 100 -0.02 4.61 0.48
N VAL A 101 -0.21 4.31 1.75
CA VAL A 101 0.16 5.19 2.86
C VAL A 101 0.59 4.39 4.09
N HIS A 102 1.72 4.78 4.66
CA HIS A 102 2.10 4.32 5.99
C HIS A 102 1.51 5.30 7.03
N ASP A 103 0.34 4.96 7.58
CA ASP A 103 -0.41 5.78 8.57
C ASP A 103 -0.02 5.33 9.98
N THR A 104 -0.83 4.49 10.64
CA THR A 104 -0.55 3.99 11.99
C THR A 104 0.57 2.95 12.06
N GLY A 105 0.90 2.33 10.95
CA GLY A 105 1.90 1.26 10.85
C GLY A 105 1.40 -0.14 11.24
N HIS A 106 0.21 -0.26 11.84
CA HIS A 106 -0.28 -1.55 12.36
C HIS A 106 -0.43 -2.64 11.30
N SER A 107 -0.92 -2.31 10.09
CA SER A 107 -1.06 -3.28 9.00
C SER A 107 0.30 -3.85 8.58
N ILE A 108 1.27 -2.99 8.37
CA ILE A 108 2.63 -3.37 8.00
C ILE A 108 3.30 -4.18 9.12
N GLN A 109 3.16 -3.74 10.37
CA GLN A 109 3.69 -4.47 11.52
C GLN A 109 3.13 -5.89 11.61
N GLN A 110 1.82 -6.07 11.38
CA GLN A 110 1.18 -7.38 11.41
C GLN A 110 1.68 -8.27 10.26
N ILE A 111 1.78 -7.73 9.03
CA ILE A 111 2.31 -8.47 7.87
C ILE A 111 3.73 -8.98 8.18
N ILE A 112 4.62 -8.11 8.68
CA ILE A 112 6.00 -8.48 9.02
C ILE A 112 6.02 -9.53 10.15
N SER A 113 5.17 -9.39 11.16
CA SER A 113 5.05 -10.34 12.27
C SER A 113 4.62 -11.73 11.79
N ASP A 114 3.60 -11.79 10.92
CA ASP A 114 3.09 -13.05 10.37
C ASP A 114 4.15 -13.73 9.48
N LEU A 115 4.85 -12.96 8.63
CA LEU A 115 5.95 -13.49 7.81
C LEU A 115 7.06 -14.07 8.69
N ARG A 116 7.53 -13.33 9.70
CA ARG A 116 8.58 -13.81 10.62
C ARG A 116 8.16 -15.06 11.37
N SER A 117 6.92 -15.10 11.84
CA SER A 117 6.37 -16.23 12.59
C SER A 117 6.25 -17.49 11.73
N ALA A 118 5.87 -17.34 10.45
CA ALA A 118 5.68 -18.45 9.53
C ALA A 118 6.99 -18.92 8.90
N CYS A 119 7.83 -18.00 8.42
CA CYS A 119 9.09 -18.34 7.72
C CYS A 119 10.23 -18.71 8.68
N LYS A 120 10.20 -18.20 9.93
CA LYS A 120 11.22 -18.49 10.96
C LYS A 120 12.64 -18.21 10.44
N LYS A 121 13.48 -19.25 10.33
CA LYS A 121 14.85 -19.15 9.81
C LYS A 121 14.94 -18.77 8.34
N ASN A 122 13.86 -18.95 7.58
CA ASN A 122 13.75 -18.60 6.17
C ASN A 122 13.12 -17.20 5.97
N THR A 123 13.06 -16.37 7.02
CA THR A 123 12.58 -14.99 6.90
C THR A 123 13.52 -14.19 6.01
N PRO A 124 13.02 -13.61 4.88
CA PRO A 124 13.83 -12.82 3.96
C PRO A 124 14.21 -11.46 4.54
N GLU A 125 15.05 -10.71 3.82
CA GLU A 125 15.16 -9.27 4.05
C GLU A 125 13.86 -8.60 3.60
N ILE A 126 13.17 -7.89 4.52
CA ILE A 126 11.90 -7.22 4.25
C ILE A 126 12.11 -5.72 4.26
N ARG A 127 11.65 -5.04 3.20
CA ARG A 127 11.56 -3.57 3.14
C ARG A 127 10.16 -3.12 2.75
N VAL A 128 9.83 -1.89 3.12
CA VAL A 128 8.51 -1.28 2.93
C VAL A 128 8.64 -0.05 2.06
N ALA A 129 7.73 0.08 1.10
CA ALA A 129 7.61 1.22 0.22
C ALA A 129 6.18 1.76 0.22
N ALA A 130 6.01 3.05 0.47
CA ALA A 130 4.74 3.75 0.38
C ALA A 130 4.96 5.17 -0.13
N PRO A 131 4.21 5.69 -1.11
CA PRO A 131 4.41 7.07 -1.58
C PRO A 131 4.18 8.09 -0.46
N TYR A 132 3.30 7.79 0.48
CA TYR A 132 2.97 8.68 1.60
C TYR A 132 3.29 8.06 2.95
N PHE A 133 3.86 8.89 3.84
CA PHE A 133 4.13 8.54 5.23
C PHE A 133 3.53 9.61 6.16
N LYS A 134 2.93 9.17 7.28
CA LYS A 134 2.37 10.04 8.32
C LYS A 134 3.13 9.86 9.63
N PRO A 135 4.25 10.57 9.81
CA PRO A 135 5.12 10.37 10.97
C PRO A 135 4.41 10.61 12.31
N ASP A 136 3.53 11.63 12.40
CA ASP A 136 2.82 11.97 13.64
C ASP A 136 1.70 10.98 13.99
N LYS A 137 1.30 10.12 13.06
CA LYS A 137 0.28 9.09 13.26
C LYS A 137 0.83 7.69 13.43
N ASN A 138 2.11 7.51 13.13
CA ASN A 138 2.77 6.21 13.27
C ASN A 138 2.82 5.81 14.74
N LEU A 139 2.22 4.66 15.07
CA LEU A 139 2.16 4.09 16.42
C LEU A 139 3.09 2.88 16.58
N THR A 140 3.95 2.63 15.60
CA THR A 140 4.89 1.50 15.59
C THR A 140 6.32 1.99 15.41
N ASP A 141 7.29 1.11 15.66
CA ASP A 141 8.70 1.40 15.39
C ASP A 141 9.06 1.24 13.90
N ASN A 142 8.11 0.76 13.07
CA ASN A 142 8.35 0.60 11.64
C ASN A 142 8.21 1.95 10.94
N VAL A 143 9.24 2.31 10.17
CA VAL A 143 9.23 3.43 9.24
C VAL A 143 9.47 2.84 7.85
N PRO A 144 8.72 3.24 6.81
CA PRO A 144 8.98 2.72 5.47
C PRO A 144 10.38 3.13 5.00
N GLU A 145 11.15 2.19 4.46
CA GLU A 145 12.48 2.47 3.90
C GLU A 145 12.39 3.40 2.69
N TYR A 146 11.27 3.33 1.98
CA TYR A 146 11.06 4.14 0.79
C TYR A 146 9.72 4.87 0.88
N TYR A 147 9.78 6.19 0.94
CA TYR A 147 8.61 7.08 0.81
C TYR A 147 9.00 8.37 0.08
N LEU A 148 8.00 9.11 -0.40
CA LEU A 148 8.20 10.34 -1.18
C LEU A 148 7.68 11.57 -0.43
N HIS A 149 6.53 11.44 0.22
CA HIS A 149 5.82 12.55 0.84
C HIS A 149 5.51 12.30 2.30
N GLU A 150 5.73 13.29 3.15
CA GLU A 150 5.23 13.31 4.52
C GLU A 150 3.98 14.19 4.60
N THR A 151 2.94 13.72 5.29
CA THR A 151 1.71 14.49 5.46
C THR A 151 0.87 13.95 6.61
N ASN A 152 0.13 14.85 7.28
CA ASN A 152 -0.87 14.47 8.29
C ASN A 152 -2.30 14.65 7.80
N LYS A 153 -2.49 15.05 6.53
CA LYS A 153 -3.80 15.25 5.92
C LYS A 153 -4.53 13.93 5.69
N TRP A 154 -5.84 14.00 5.54
CA TRP A 154 -6.63 12.87 5.04
C TRP A 154 -6.38 12.74 3.54
N LEU A 155 -5.76 11.64 3.11
CA LEU A 155 -5.52 11.36 1.70
C LEU A 155 -6.76 10.74 1.08
N VAL A 156 -7.10 11.19 -0.12
CA VAL A 156 -8.15 10.60 -0.96
C VAL A 156 -7.49 10.17 -2.27
N PHE A 157 -7.31 8.87 -2.41
CA PHE A 157 -6.67 8.30 -3.59
C PHE A 157 -7.60 8.27 -4.81
N PRO A 158 -7.08 8.19 -6.04
CA PRO A 158 -7.89 8.19 -7.26
C PRO A 158 -8.98 7.12 -7.28
N HIS A 159 -8.70 5.94 -6.74
CA HIS A 159 -9.59 4.79 -6.68
C HIS A 159 -10.58 4.79 -5.50
N GLU A 160 -10.53 5.81 -4.63
CA GLU A 160 -11.40 5.89 -3.46
C GLU A 160 -12.61 6.79 -3.73
N LEU A 161 -13.80 6.27 -3.42
CA LEU A 161 -15.07 7.00 -3.48
C LEU A 161 -15.85 6.92 -2.17
N ASP A 162 -15.56 5.94 -1.35
CA ASP A 162 -16.24 5.71 -0.09
C ASP A 162 -16.00 6.89 0.88
N GLY A 163 -17.08 7.37 1.50
CA GLY A 163 -17.02 8.51 2.40
C GLY A 163 -16.87 9.89 1.74
N LEU A 164 -17.02 9.97 0.41
CA LEU A 164 -17.09 11.24 -0.33
C LEU A 164 -18.52 11.65 -0.63
N SER A 165 -18.82 12.95 -0.52
CA SER A 165 -20.07 13.49 -1.02
C SER A 165 -20.05 13.58 -2.55
N ILE A 166 -21.24 13.68 -3.15
CA ILE A 166 -21.38 13.86 -4.60
C ILE A 166 -20.66 15.14 -5.05
N GLU A 167 -20.80 16.22 -4.29
CA GLU A 167 -20.14 17.50 -4.58
C GLU A 167 -18.61 17.37 -4.54
N GLU A 168 -18.07 16.64 -3.56
CA GLU A 168 -16.62 16.38 -3.48
C GLU A 168 -16.13 15.62 -4.71
N ILE A 169 -16.89 14.62 -5.18
CA ILE A 169 -16.55 13.86 -6.39
C ILE A 169 -16.62 14.75 -7.63
N GLU A 170 -17.69 15.54 -7.80
CA GLU A 170 -17.85 16.44 -8.96
C GLU A 170 -16.73 17.47 -9.07
N ILE A 171 -16.24 17.97 -7.94
CA ILE A 171 -15.17 18.97 -7.91
C ILE A 171 -13.79 18.34 -8.12
N ASN A 172 -13.51 17.26 -7.39
CA ASN A 172 -12.15 16.73 -7.29
C ASN A 172 -11.86 15.53 -8.21
N LYS A 173 -12.91 14.91 -8.79
CA LYS A 173 -12.84 13.77 -9.72
C LYS A 173 -13.67 14.06 -10.97
N PRO A 174 -13.31 15.09 -11.76
CA PRO A 174 -14.13 15.55 -12.89
C PRO A 174 -14.34 14.48 -13.97
N GLU A 175 -13.44 13.50 -14.04
CA GLU A 175 -13.55 12.34 -14.94
C GLU A 175 -14.74 11.43 -14.63
N LEU A 176 -15.34 11.54 -13.44
CA LEU A 176 -16.50 10.74 -13.03
C LEU A 176 -17.84 11.49 -13.16
N ARG A 177 -17.85 12.75 -13.63
CA ARG A 177 -19.08 13.58 -13.68
C ARG A 177 -20.23 12.93 -14.42
N ASP A 178 -19.97 12.35 -15.59
CA ASP A 178 -21.01 11.72 -16.41
C ASP A 178 -21.60 10.48 -15.72
N LEU A 179 -20.78 9.72 -15.02
CA LEU A 179 -21.22 8.56 -14.24
C LEU A 179 -22.10 9.01 -13.04
N ILE A 180 -21.67 10.04 -12.33
CA ILE A 180 -22.38 10.57 -11.17
C ILE A 180 -23.71 11.21 -11.58
N SER A 181 -23.78 11.94 -12.72
CA SER A 181 -25.02 12.51 -13.22
C SER A 181 -26.06 11.43 -13.56
N ASN A 182 -25.61 10.28 -14.10
CA ASN A 182 -26.47 9.13 -14.38
C ASN A 182 -27.03 8.48 -13.10
N ILE A 183 -26.29 8.53 -11.99
CA ILE A 183 -26.77 8.02 -10.69
C ILE A 183 -27.88 8.94 -10.14
N LYS A 184 -27.68 10.27 -10.17
CA LYS A 184 -28.68 11.25 -9.74
C LYS A 184 -30.04 11.08 -10.47
N ASN A 185 -30.03 10.66 -11.72
CA ASN A 185 -31.22 10.48 -12.53
C ASN A 185 -31.94 9.13 -12.26
N LYS A 186 -31.35 8.23 -11.44
CA LYS A 186 -31.91 6.91 -11.11
C LYS A 186 -32.50 6.83 -9.69
N VAL A 187 -32.27 7.86 -8.88
CA VAL A 187 -32.78 8.00 -7.51
C VAL A 187 -33.91 9.03 -7.51
#